data_3cb7263f211753c156fbfa4dc51361da
#
_entry.id   3cb7263f211753c156fbfa4dc51361da
#
_cell.length_a   1.000
_cell.length_b   1.000
_cell.length_c   1.000
_cell.angle_alpha   90.00
_cell.angle_beta   90.00
_cell.angle_gamma   90.00
#
_symmetry.space_group_name_H-M   'P 1'
#
loop_
_entity.id
_entity.type
_entity.pdbx_description
1 polymer ?
#
loop_
_entity_poly.entity_id
_entity_poly.type
_entity_poly.pdbx_seq_one_letter_code
_entity_poly.pdbx_strand_id
1 'polypeptide(L)'
;NKRVTFLNQAGIEHHCPEFTGEMFELFIEASIKPDTGYQDLQKRGIVKLIQDQLSPQDQYVLDTEVPLQITLGNGKTFTIEYLEDIPFIQARIQDLFGVKEHPSIANGEIPILFKLLSPANKVIQNAHNLPSLWGASWELLRNDLRPRYPRHYWPDDPANSRPVRMKRHV
;
A
#
# COMPACT_ATOMS: atom_id res chain seq x y z
N ASN A 1 -5.32 -13.14 2.16
CA ASN A 1 -6.72 -13.10 1.67
C ASN A 1 -7.11 -11.76 1.04
N LYS A 2 -6.88 -10.59 1.69
CA LYS A 2 -7.36 -9.29 1.15
C LYS A 2 -6.83 -8.96 -0.27
N ARG A 3 -5.57 -9.28 -0.59
CA ARG A 3 -5.05 -9.09 -1.96
C ARG A 3 -5.81 -9.92 -2.98
N VAL A 4 -6.15 -11.18 -2.63
CA VAL A 4 -6.95 -12.08 -3.47
C VAL A 4 -8.36 -11.53 -3.68
N THR A 5 -8.96 -10.94 -2.65
CA THR A 5 -10.27 -10.27 -2.77
C THR A 5 -10.23 -9.15 -3.85
N PHE A 6 -9.14 -8.38 -3.91
CA PHE A 6 -9.01 -7.33 -4.93
C PHE A 6 -8.77 -7.89 -6.34
N LEU A 7 -8.09 -9.02 -6.50
CA LEU A 7 -8.01 -9.72 -7.79
C LEU A 7 -9.40 -10.14 -8.28
N ASN A 8 -10.20 -10.73 -7.38
CA ASN A 8 -11.58 -11.12 -7.68
C ASN A 8 -12.46 -9.93 -8.07
N GLN A 9 -12.35 -8.79 -7.35
CA GLN A 9 -13.10 -7.58 -7.66
C GLN A 9 -12.74 -6.99 -9.03
N ALA A 10 -11.48 -7.09 -9.42
CA ALA A 10 -11.01 -6.64 -10.74
C ALA A 10 -11.24 -7.66 -11.86
N GLY A 11 -11.80 -8.84 -11.57
CA GLY A 11 -12.01 -9.90 -12.55
C GLY A 11 -10.72 -10.50 -13.11
N ILE A 12 -9.62 -10.43 -12.36
CA ILE A 12 -8.33 -10.97 -12.79
C ILE A 12 -8.28 -12.46 -12.49
N GLU A 13 -8.00 -13.25 -13.53
CA GLU A 13 -7.90 -14.71 -13.42
C GLU A 13 -6.71 -15.12 -12.56
N HIS A 14 -6.95 -15.96 -11.55
CA HIS A 14 -5.94 -16.53 -10.67
C HIS A 14 -6.44 -17.81 -10.01
N HIS A 15 -5.50 -18.58 -9.45
CA HIS A 15 -5.79 -19.82 -8.69
C HIS A 15 -5.30 -19.70 -7.24
N CYS A 16 -5.16 -18.47 -6.72
CA CYS A 16 -4.73 -18.25 -5.34
C CYS A 16 -5.75 -18.87 -4.37
N PRO A 17 -5.31 -19.69 -3.40
CA PRO A 17 -6.20 -20.24 -2.40
C PRO A 17 -6.75 -19.14 -1.49
N GLU A 18 -8.05 -19.18 -1.20
CA GLU A 18 -8.66 -18.35 -0.18
C GLU A 18 -8.68 -19.12 1.15
N PHE A 19 -7.91 -18.63 2.11
CA PHE A 19 -7.88 -19.21 3.44
C PHE A 19 -8.97 -18.56 4.30
N THR A 20 -10.14 -19.16 4.38
CA THR A 20 -11.25 -18.74 5.24
C THR A 20 -11.42 -19.71 6.40
N GLY A 21 -11.73 -19.23 7.60
CA GLY A 21 -12.16 -20.01 8.76
C GLY A 21 -11.59 -21.44 8.84
N GLU A 22 -12.45 -22.43 8.65
CA GLU A 22 -12.09 -23.87 8.70
C GLU A 22 -10.97 -24.28 7.72
N MET A 23 -10.94 -23.70 6.53
CA MET A 23 -9.89 -23.99 5.55
C MET A 23 -8.51 -23.55 6.03
N PHE A 24 -8.45 -22.43 6.76
CA PHE A 24 -7.20 -21.99 7.35
C PHE A 24 -6.75 -22.90 8.49
N GLU A 25 -7.68 -23.35 9.34
CA GLU A 25 -7.40 -24.30 10.42
C GLU A 25 -6.87 -25.62 9.87
N LEU A 26 -7.55 -26.21 8.88
CA LEU A 26 -7.12 -27.43 8.21
C LEU A 26 -5.75 -27.29 7.54
N PHE A 27 -5.48 -26.13 6.93
CA PHE A 27 -4.17 -25.85 6.34
C PHE A 27 -3.06 -25.80 7.41
N ILE A 28 -3.32 -25.16 8.54
CA ILE A 28 -2.36 -25.11 9.66
C ILE A 28 -2.11 -26.51 10.21
N GLU A 29 -3.16 -27.29 10.47
CA GLU A 29 -3.04 -28.67 10.95
C GLU A 29 -2.25 -29.55 9.98
N ALA A 30 -2.54 -29.48 8.69
CA ALA A 30 -1.81 -30.21 7.65
C ALA A 30 -0.34 -29.76 7.50
N SER A 31 -0.03 -28.53 7.89
CA SER A 31 1.33 -27.97 7.83
C SER A 31 2.21 -28.37 9.02
N ILE A 32 1.62 -28.93 10.09
CA ILE A 32 2.34 -29.43 11.26
C ILE A 32 2.87 -30.82 10.96
N LYS A 33 4.20 -30.95 10.91
CA LYS A 33 4.82 -32.28 10.73
C LYS A 33 4.79 -33.06 12.02
N PRO A 34 4.54 -34.41 11.97
CA PRO A 34 4.53 -35.27 13.17
C PRO A 34 5.81 -35.16 14.01
N ASP A 35 6.97 -35.04 13.32
CA ASP A 35 8.29 -35.13 13.96
C ASP A 35 8.79 -33.78 14.55
N THR A 36 8.30 -32.65 14.05
CA THR A 36 8.82 -31.30 14.42
C THR A 36 7.79 -30.41 15.10
N GLY A 37 6.52 -30.74 15.01
CA GLY A 37 5.42 -30.06 15.67
C GLY A 37 5.37 -28.55 15.43
N TYR A 38 4.87 -27.82 16.41
CA TYR A 38 4.72 -26.35 16.38
C TYR A 38 6.04 -25.59 16.24
N GLN A 39 7.18 -26.18 16.62
CA GLN A 39 8.48 -25.50 16.53
C GLN A 39 8.90 -25.24 15.07
N ASP A 40 8.58 -26.14 14.16
CA ASP A 40 8.85 -25.98 12.73
C ASP A 40 7.95 -24.87 12.13
N LEU A 41 6.70 -24.81 12.57
CA LEU A 41 5.76 -23.75 12.20
C LEU A 41 6.25 -22.36 12.65
N GLN A 42 6.74 -22.24 13.88
CA GLN A 42 7.33 -21.01 14.39
C GLN A 42 8.58 -20.58 13.63
N LYS A 43 9.45 -21.51 13.25
CA LYS A 43 10.69 -21.22 12.52
C LYS A 43 10.43 -20.79 11.08
N ARG A 44 9.53 -21.45 10.38
CA ARG A 44 9.20 -21.12 8.97
C ARG A 44 8.30 -19.91 8.85
N GLY A 45 7.41 -19.70 9.82
CA GLY A 45 6.40 -18.64 9.81
C GLY A 45 5.20 -18.95 8.89
N ILE A 46 4.02 -18.59 9.34
CA ILE A 46 2.76 -18.85 8.62
C ILE A 46 2.75 -18.20 7.22
N VAL A 47 3.30 -17.00 7.10
CA VAL A 47 3.34 -16.29 5.82
C VAL A 47 4.12 -17.06 4.78
N LYS A 48 5.27 -17.63 5.15
CA LYS A 48 6.09 -18.46 4.26
C LYS A 48 5.36 -19.73 3.85
N LEU A 49 4.69 -20.40 4.77
CA LEU A 49 3.91 -21.60 4.47
C LEU A 49 2.77 -21.31 3.47
N ILE A 50 2.08 -20.19 3.62
CA ILE A 50 1.04 -19.75 2.66
C ILE A 50 1.67 -19.46 1.30
N GLN A 51 2.80 -18.76 1.26
CA GLN A 51 3.52 -18.48 0.01
C GLN A 51 3.96 -19.75 -0.72
N ASP A 52 4.41 -20.77 0.01
CA ASP A 52 4.83 -22.04 -0.55
C ASP A 52 3.68 -22.86 -1.20
N GLN A 53 2.41 -22.49 -0.92
CA GLN A 53 1.22 -23.07 -1.58
C GLN A 53 0.86 -22.36 -2.89
N LEU A 54 1.41 -21.18 -3.14
CA LEU A 54 1.12 -20.44 -4.37
C LEU A 54 1.93 -21.03 -5.54
N SER A 55 1.28 -21.18 -6.68
CA SER A 55 2.00 -21.46 -7.91
C SER A 55 2.89 -20.27 -8.29
N PRO A 56 3.97 -20.46 -9.06
CA PRO A 56 4.76 -19.35 -9.58
C PRO A 56 3.92 -18.34 -10.36
N GLN A 57 2.88 -18.81 -11.08
CA GLN A 57 1.96 -17.94 -11.81
C GLN A 57 1.11 -17.08 -10.88
N ASP A 58 0.54 -17.67 -9.83
CA ASP A 58 -0.27 -16.94 -8.85
C ASP A 58 0.58 -15.93 -8.07
N GLN A 59 1.80 -16.29 -7.73
CA GLN A 59 2.76 -15.39 -7.10
C GLN A 59 3.03 -14.17 -8.02
N TYR A 60 3.27 -14.42 -9.31
CA TYR A 60 3.48 -13.37 -10.30
C TYR A 60 2.25 -12.45 -10.41
N VAL A 61 1.06 -13.02 -10.52
CA VAL A 61 -0.19 -12.24 -10.58
C VAL A 61 -0.38 -11.38 -9.34
N LEU A 62 -0.18 -11.96 -8.14
CA LEU A 62 -0.26 -11.18 -6.89
C LEU A 62 0.75 -10.03 -6.89
N ASP A 63 1.99 -10.26 -7.27
CA ASP A 63 3.05 -9.25 -7.15
C ASP A 63 2.96 -8.18 -8.24
N THR A 64 2.31 -8.48 -9.37
CA THR A 64 2.10 -7.54 -10.48
C THR A 64 0.81 -6.74 -10.32
N GLU A 65 -0.30 -7.42 -10.06
CA GLU A 65 -1.62 -6.82 -10.10
C GLU A 65 -2.03 -6.17 -8.76
N VAL A 66 -1.62 -6.76 -7.65
CA VAL A 66 -1.92 -6.26 -6.30
C VAL A 66 -0.65 -6.23 -5.43
N PRO A 67 0.38 -5.48 -5.85
CA PRO A 67 1.69 -5.49 -5.22
C PRO A 67 1.64 -4.98 -3.77
N LEU A 68 2.59 -5.42 -2.94
CA LEU A 68 2.73 -4.90 -1.57
C LEU A 68 3.34 -3.49 -1.53
N GLN A 69 4.02 -3.08 -2.58
CA GLN A 69 4.66 -1.78 -2.68
C GLN A 69 4.51 -1.22 -4.09
N ILE A 70 4.44 0.09 -4.19
CA ILE A 70 4.41 0.81 -5.46
C ILE A 70 5.42 1.97 -5.45
N THR A 71 6.14 2.13 -6.54
CA THR A 71 7.01 3.29 -6.76
C THR A 71 6.25 4.32 -7.59
N LEU A 72 6.05 5.51 -7.02
CA LEU A 72 5.35 6.60 -7.69
C LEU A 72 6.25 7.38 -8.64
N GLY A 73 5.65 8.22 -9.49
CA GLY A 73 6.35 9.01 -10.51
C GLY A 73 7.45 9.95 -9.99
N ASN A 74 7.45 10.25 -8.70
CA ASN A 74 8.51 11.01 -8.03
C ASN A 74 9.70 10.15 -7.53
N GLY A 75 9.69 8.84 -7.82
CA GLY A 75 10.74 7.88 -7.44
C GLY A 75 10.67 7.38 -6.00
N LYS A 76 9.65 7.77 -5.21
CA LYS A 76 9.45 7.22 -3.86
C LYS A 76 8.61 5.95 -3.90
N THR A 77 9.00 4.97 -3.07
CA THR A 77 8.29 3.71 -2.90
C THR A 77 7.46 3.75 -1.62
N PHE A 78 6.23 3.28 -1.71
CA PHE A 78 5.26 3.24 -0.62
C PHE A 78 4.70 1.83 -0.47
N THR A 79 4.39 1.45 0.76
CA THR A 79 3.65 0.22 1.07
C THR A 79 2.17 0.45 0.85
N ILE A 80 1.51 -0.50 0.18
CA ILE A 80 0.07 -0.52 -0.01
C ILE A 80 -0.55 -1.37 1.10
N GLU A 81 -1.51 -0.80 1.81
CA GLU A 81 -2.28 -1.49 2.85
C GLU A 81 -3.59 -2.02 2.26
N TYR A 82 -3.85 -3.32 2.49
CA TYR A 82 -5.04 -4.03 2.00
C TYR A 82 -6.01 -4.41 3.14
N LEU A 83 -6.02 -3.63 4.22
CA LEU A 83 -6.81 -3.94 5.42
C LEU A 83 -8.28 -3.55 5.30
N GLU A 84 -8.59 -2.57 4.45
CA GLU A 84 -9.95 -2.03 4.22
C GLU A 84 -10.49 -2.47 2.86
N ASP A 85 -11.67 -1.99 2.50
CA ASP A 85 -12.34 -2.32 1.23
C ASP A 85 -11.73 -1.57 0.03
N ILE A 86 -10.89 -0.56 0.29
CA ILE A 86 -10.11 0.16 -0.70
C ILE A 86 -8.65 0.07 -0.31
N PRO A 87 -7.75 -0.33 -1.22
CA PRO A 87 -6.32 -0.33 -0.94
C PRO A 87 -5.84 1.10 -0.69
N PHE A 88 -5.01 1.29 0.33
CA PHE A 88 -4.59 2.64 0.67
C PHE A 88 -3.10 2.74 0.97
N ILE A 89 -2.58 3.95 0.82
CA ILE A 89 -1.23 4.34 1.21
C ILE A 89 -1.33 5.42 2.27
N GLN A 90 -0.61 5.25 3.38
CA GLN A 90 -0.39 6.33 4.34
C GLN A 90 0.89 7.07 3.98
N ALA A 91 0.77 8.35 3.64
CA ALA A 91 1.93 9.14 3.23
C ALA A 91 1.88 10.56 3.80
N ARG A 92 3.04 11.08 4.20
CA ARG A 92 3.15 12.52 4.47
C ARG A 92 2.96 13.27 3.17
N ILE A 93 2.23 14.36 3.21
CA ILE A 93 1.91 15.13 2.01
C ILE A 93 3.18 15.57 1.25
N GLN A 94 4.28 15.87 1.97
CA GLN A 94 5.56 16.24 1.35
C GLN A 94 6.23 15.09 0.59
N ASP A 95 5.92 13.85 0.94
CA ASP A 95 6.46 12.67 0.27
C ASP A 95 5.79 12.41 -1.08
N LEU A 96 4.64 13.06 -1.33
CA LEU A 96 3.87 12.97 -2.58
C LEU A 96 4.19 14.10 -3.56
N PHE A 97 5.01 15.09 -3.20
CA PHE A 97 5.39 16.15 -4.15
C PHE A 97 6.09 15.54 -5.36
N GLY A 98 5.78 16.03 -6.55
CA GLY A 98 6.25 15.52 -7.83
C GLY A 98 5.42 14.37 -8.40
N VAL A 99 4.39 13.90 -7.71
CA VAL A 99 3.45 12.91 -8.23
C VAL A 99 2.36 13.62 -9.02
N LYS A 100 2.32 13.39 -10.33
CA LYS A 100 1.40 14.05 -11.28
C LYS A 100 0.17 13.21 -11.56
N GLU A 101 0.31 11.89 -11.52
CA GLU A 101 -0.75 10.95 -11.84
C GLU A 101 -1.22 10.23 -10.58
N HIS A 102 -2.48 9.87 -10.56
CA HIS A 102 -3.03 9.08 -9.46
C HIS A 102 -2.74 7.60 -9.72
N PRO A 103 -2.07 6.89 -8.79
CA PRO A 103 -1.76 5.49 -8.99
C PRO A 103 -2.99 4.60 -8.83
N SER A 104 -2.99 3.51 -9.58
CA SER A 104 -3.96 2.42 -9.49
C SER A 104 -3.22 1.08 -9.54
N ILE A 105 -3.91 0.01 -9.16
CA ILE A 105 -3.48 -1.38 -9.22
C ILE A 105 -4.48 -2.19 -10.04
N ALA A 106 -4.23 -3.49 -10.22
CA ALA A 106 -5.13 -4.39 -10.91
C ALA A 106 -5.47 -3.89 -12.33
N ASN A 107 -4.44 -3.75 -13.17
CA ASN A 107 -4.55 -3.20 -14.54
C ASN A 107 -5.21 -1.82 -14.64
N GLY A 108 -5.15 -1.02 -13.57
CA GLY A 108 -5.74 0.31 -13.53
C GLY A 108 -7.16 0.38 -13.00
N GLU A 109 -7.80 -0.75 -12.74
CA GLU A 109 -9.21 -0.84 -12.31
C GLU A 109 -9.45 -0.36 -10.89
N ILE A 110 -8.43 -0.47 -10.02
CA ILE A 110 -8.57 -0.15 -8.60
C ILE A 110 -7.67 1.04 -8.23
N PRO A 111 -8.24 2.23 -8.01
CA PRO A 111 -7.48 3.40 -7.57
C PRO A 111 -7.05 3.22 -6.11
N ILE A 112 -5.85 3.73 -5.78
CA ILE A 112 -5.30 3.67 -4.43
C ILE A 112 -5.76 4.90 -3.64
N LEU A 113 -6.33 4.72 -2.47
CA LEU A 113 -6.65 5.81 -1.56
C LEU A 113 -5.39 6.33 -0.85
N PHE A 114 -5.18 7.64 -0.82
CA PHE A 114 -4.15 8.23 0.03
C PHE A 114 -4.72 8.74 1.34
N LYS A 115 -4.26 8.19 2.46
CA LYS A 115 -4.46 8.76 3.79
C LYS A 115 -3.32 9.74 4.06
N LEU A 116 -3.60 11.02 3.85
CA LEU A 116 -2.60 12.07 3.94
C LEU A 116 -2.23 12.36 5.39
N LEU A 117 -0.94 12.41 5.65
CA LEU A 117 -0.38 12.74 6.95
C LEU A 117 0.34 14.09 6.92
N SER A 118 0.24 14.81 8.02
CA SER A 118 1.04 16.00 8.29
C SER A 118 2.52 15.64 8.49
N PRO A 119 3.43 16.62 8.54
CA PRO A 119 4.83 16.39 8.91
C PRO A 119 5.03 15.69 10.25
N ALA A 120 4.07 15.83 11.17
CA ALA A 120 4.06 15.18 12.49
C ALA A 120 3.31 13.83 12.49
N ASN A 121 3.07 13.22 11.32
CA ASN A 121 2.34 11.95 11.15
C ASN A 121 0.89 11.96 11.68
N LYS A 122 0.25 13.12 11.76
CA LYS A 122 -1.17 13.21 12.10
C LYS A 122 -1.98 13.14 10.82
N VAL A 123 -3.07 12.38 10.84
CA VAL A 123 -4.01 12.29 9.72
C VAL A 123 -4.59 13.67 9.42
N ILE A 124 -4.57 14.07 8.15
CA ILE A 124 -5.12 15.33 7.65
C ILE A 124 -6.47 15.05 6.99
N GLN A 125 -6.44 14.27 5.91
CA GLN A 125 -7.62 13.91 5.13
C GLN A 125 -7.30 12.73 4.20
N ASN A 126 -8.33 12.18 3.57
CA ASN A 126 -8.19 11.23 2.49
C ASN A 126 -8.14 11.94 1.13
N ALA A 127 -7.34 11.42 0.20
CA ALA A 127 -7.30 11.88 -1.18
C ALA A 127 -7.55 10.71 -2.13
N HIS A 128 -8.66 10.78 -2.87
CA HIS A 128 -9.04 9.80 -3.87
C HIS A 128 -8.45 10.10 -5.25
N ASN A 129 -7.91 11.30 -5.44
CA ASN A 129 -7.30 11.73 -6.69
C ASN A 129 -6.24 12.80 -6.40
N LEU A 130 -4.96 12.51 -6.67
CA LEU A 130 -3.87 13.45 -6.44
C LEU A 130 -3.90 14.68 -7.35
N PRO A 131 -4.13 14.56 -8.68
CA PRO A 131 -4.31 15.72 -9.53
C PRO A 131 -5.39 16.68 -9.03
N SER A 132 -6.53 16.18 -8.60
CA SER A 132 -7.60 17.02 -8.01
C SER A 132 -7.18 17.64 -6.69
N LEU A 133 -6.44 16.93 -5.86
CA LEU A 133 -5.88 17.48 -4.62
C LEU A 133 -4.96 18.68 -4.92
N TRP A 134 -4.06 18.52 -5.91
CA TRP A 134 -3.11 19.58 -6.28
C TRP A 134 -3.79 20.79 -6.92
N GLY A 135 -4.81 20.57 -7.75
CA GLY A 135 -5.49 21.64 -8.47
C GLY A 135 -6.57 22.37 -7.65
N ALA A 136 -7.34 21.64 -6.85
CA ALA A 136 -8.53 22.21 -6.20
C ALA A 136 -8.37 22.47 -4.70
N SER A 137 -7.60 21.61 -3.98
CA SER A 137 -7.57 21.63 -2.52
C SER A 137 -6.22 22.04 -1.93
N TRP A 138 -5.18 22.06 -2.74
CA TRP A 138 -3.81 22.30 -2.27
C TRP A 138 -3.63 23.65 -1.58
N GLU A 139 -4.16 24.70 -2.16
CA GLU A 139 -3.99 26.07 -1.61
C GLU A 139 -4.59 26.17 -0.20
N LEU A 140 -5.80 25.65 -0.01
CA LEU A 140 -6.45 25.63 1.31
C LEU A 140 -5.65 24.80 2.32
N LEU A 141 -5.21 23.62 1.90
CA LEU A 141 -4.45 22.72 2.74
C LEU A 141 -3.09 23.32 3.12
N ARG A 142 -2.41 23.95 2.17
CA ARG A 142 -1.14 24.64 2.38
C ARG A 142 -1.31 25.82 3.37
N ASN A 143 -2.36 26.60 3.21
CA ASN A 143 -2.66 27.74 4.08
C ASN A 143 -2.95 27.32 5.52
N ASP A 144 -3.56 26.18 5.72
CA ASP A 144 -3.77 25.58 7.06
C ASP A 144 -2.49 24.99 7.67
N LEU A 145 -1.70 24.28 6.87
CA LEU A 145 -0.55 23.52 7.38
C LEU A 145 0.73 24.36 7.52
N ARG A 146 0.96 25.32 6.62
CA ARG A 146 2.18 26.14 6.61
C ARG A 146 2.42 26.89 7.93
N PRO A 147 1.42 27.54 8.56
CA PRO A 147 1.63 28.18 9.87
C PRO A 147 1.95 27.18 10.99
N ARG A 148 1.40 25.97 10.93
CA ARG A 148 1.64 24.93 11.94
C ARG A 148 3.01 24.27 11.77
N TYR A 149 3.52 24.23 10.53
CA TYR A 149 4.78 23.56 10.18
C TYR A 149 5.69 24.49 9.36
N PRO A 150 6.12 25.65 9.89
CA PRO A 150 6.82 26.69 9.13
C PRO A 150 8.22 26.28 8.66
N ARG A 151 8.82 25.25 9.26
CA ARG A 151 10.17 24.75 8.89
C ARG A 151 10.12 23.77 7.72
N HIS A 152 8.92 23.39 7.22
CA HIS A 152 8.75 22.46 6.11
C HIS A 152 8.54 23.23 4.82
N TYR A 153 8.90 22.57 3.72
CA TYR A 153 8.72 23.12 2.38
C TYR A 153 7.25 23.00 1.95
N TRP A 154 6.68 24.10 1.46
CA TRP A 154 5.29 24.23 1.01
C TRP A 154 5.26 24.93 -0.35
N PRO A 155 5.46 24.20 -1.48
CA PRO A 155 5.53 24.76 -2.82
C PRO A 155 4.19 25.35 -3.27
N ASP A 156 4.25 26.27 -4.24
CA ASP A 156 3.04 26.76 -4.92
C ASP A 156 2.49 25.68 -5.86
N ASP A 157 3.37 24.95 -6.53
CA ASP A 157 3.03 23.83 -7.42
C ASP A 157 3.62 22.51 -6.89
N PRO A 158 2.85 21.74 -6.12
CA PRO A 158 3.31 20.47 -5.56
C PRO A 158 3.52 19.37 -6.61
N ALA A 159 2.75 19.38 -7.71
CA ALA A 159 2.84 18.38 -8.76
C ALA A 159 4.18 18.45 -9.53
N ASN A 160 4.76 19.64 -9.66
CA ASN A 160 6.05 19.85 -10.33
C ASN A 160 7.22 20.05 -9.36
N SER A 161 6.97 19.93 -8.07
CA SER A 161 7.99 20.07 -7.04
C SER A 161 8.76 18.77 -6.79
N ARG A 162 10.01 18.89 -6.36
CA ARG A 162 10.80 17.71 -5.97
C ARG A 162 10.34 17.19 -4.61
N PRO A 163 10.28 15.87 -4.42
CA PRO A 163 10.00 15.29 -3.11
C PRO A 163 11.07 15.70 -2.11
N VAL A 164 10.68 15.99 -0.88
CA VAL A 164 11.63 16.38 0.17
C VAL A 164 12.46 15.15 0.54
N ARG A 165 13.79 15.26 0.36
CA ARG A 165 14.72 14.23 0.86
C ARG A 165 14.75 14.33 2.39
N MET A 166 14.34 13.28 3.08
CA MET A 166 14.62 13.17 4.50
C MET A 166 16.16 13.14 4.69
N LYS A 167 16.71 14.09 5.44
CA LYS A 167 18.06 13.91 5.99
C LYS A 167 17.99 12.71 6.93
N ARG A 168 18.67 11.61 6.59
CA ARG A 168 18.92 10.55 7.57
C ARG A 168 19.72 11.22 8.69
N HIS A 169 19.19 11.32 9.87
CA HIS A 169 19.99 11.53 11.06
C HIS A 169 20.83 10.26 11.24
N VAL A 170 22.13 10.40 11.03
CA VAL A 170 23.15 9.41 11.36
C VAL A 170 23.31 9.39 12.88
#